data_766991d12c260672520afb5bded9451f
#
_entry.id   766991d12c260672520afb5bded9451f
#
_cell.length_a   1.000
_cell.length_b   1.000
_cell.length_c   1.000
_cell.angle_alpha   90.00
_cell.angle_beta   90.00
_cell.angle_gamma   90.00
#
_symmetry.space_group_name_H-M   'P 1'
#
loop_
_entity.id
_entity.type
_entity.pdbx_description
1 polymer ?
#
loop_
_entity_poly.entity_id
_entity_poly.type
_entity_poly.pdbx_seq_one_letter_code
_entity_poly.pdbx_strand_id
1 'polypeptide(L)'
;MNNKVCLITGGASGLGLEISKILAKNNCNLIICYNTSSNKAKVLKEELENRYNINVLTIKCDISNEEEINNMVKVINDSFDHIDYLVNNAAICIDSLYDDKTKANFMKTLEVNVVGSFLVSKKIGDMMYKNKYGSIVNISSTNGIDKYFPMSIDYDASKAAINSLTHNLALEYSPYVRVNAVAPGWVKTENEMKDLDIDYIHSEEDKIFIKRFAEPIEIAKVVYFLLSDDSSYINNQIIKVDGGVY
;
A
#
# COMPACT_ATOMS: atom_id res chain seq x y z
N MET A 1 -3.05 -17.98 -6.21
CA MET A 1 -3.76 -17.44 -5.02
C MET A 1 -5.26 -17.79 -5.04
N ASN A 2 -5.64 -18.95 -5.63
CA ASN A 2 -7.05 -19.33 -5.77
C ASN A 2 -7.82 -19.26 -4.44
N ASN A 3 -8.97 -18.59 -4.46
CA ASN A 3 -9.87 -18.40 -3.32
C ASN A 3 -9.30 -17.64 -2.12
N LYS A 4 -8.09 -17.06 -2.24
CA LYS A 4 -7.53 -16.18 -1.21
C LYS A 4 -8.24 -14.83 -1.23
N VAL A 5 -8.26 -14.14 -0.11
CA VAL A 5 -8.89 -12.83 0.06
C VAL A 5 -7.85 -11.80 0.45
N CYS A 6 -7.78 -10.70 -0.30
CA CYS A 6 -6.85 -9.59 -0.05
C CYS A 6 -7.58 -8.27 0.18
N LEU A 7 -7.31 -7.62 1.31
CA LEU A 7 -7.69 -6.23 1.53
C LEU A 7 -6.58 -5.30 1.02
N ILE A 8 -6.96 -4.30 0.21
CA ILE A 8 -6.04 -3.30 -0.33
C ILE A 8 -6.56 -1.91 0.04
N THR A 9 -5.85 -1.19 0.89
CA THR A 9 -6.19 0.21 1.17
C THR A 9 -5.73 1.10 0.03
N GLY A 10 -6.59 2.02 -0.44
CA GLY A 10 -6.30 2.82 -1.63
C GLY A 10 -6.22 2.00 -2.92
N GLY A 11 -6.91 0.86 -2.99
CA GLY A 11 -6.81 -0.12 -4.08
C GLY A 11 -7.46 0.30 -5.42
N ALA A 12 -8.10 1.48 -5.50
CA ALA A 12 -8.83 1.91 -6.69
C ALA A 12 -8.07 2.88 -7.61
N SER A 13 -6.84 3.27 -7.28
CA SER A 13 -6.06 4.23 -8.07
C SER A 13 -4.56 4.03 -7.91
N GLY A 14 -3.76 4.63 -8.80
CA GLY A 14 -2.31 4.63 -8.74
C GLY A 14 -1.72 3.23 -8.62
N LEU A 15 -0.75 3.06 -7.72
CA LEU A 15 -0.11 1.77 -7.46
C LEU A 15 -1.12 0.72 -6.95
N GLY A 16 -2.06 1.12 -6.08
CA GLY A 16 -3.10 0.23 -5.55
C GLY A 16 -3.98 -0.39 -6.63
N LEU A 17 -4.26 0.35 -7.71
CA LEU A 17 -4.98 -0.16 -8.89
C LEU A 17 -4.23 -1.32 -9.55
N GLU A 18 -2.92 -1.16 -9.79
CA GLU A 18 -2.13 -2.22 -10.44
C GLU A 18 -1.91 -3.44 -9.51
N ILE A 19 -1.82 -3.21 -8.19
CA ILE A 19 -1.83 -4.29 -7.20
C ILE A 19 -3.17 -5.04 -7.25
N SER A 20 -4.31 -4.34 -7.30
CA SER A 20 -5.62 -4.96 -7.45
C SER A 20 -5.74 -5.79 -8.71
N LYS A 21 -5.28 -5.27 -9.85
CA LYS A 21 -5.29 -5.99 -11.14
C LYS A 21 -4.43 -7.24 -11.15
N ILE A 22 -3.21 -7.19 -10.62
CA ILE A 22 -2.33 -8.37 -10.60
C ILE A 22 -2.87 -9.46 -9.67
N LEU A 23 -3.45 -9.10 -8.53
CA LEU A 23 -4.07 -10.05 -7.62
C LEU A 23 -5.32 -10.70 -8.23
N ALA A 24 -6.19 -9.91 -8.87
CA ALA A 24 -7.37 -10.41 -9.59
C ALA A 24 -6.99 -11.39 -10.70
N LYS A 25 -5.97 -11.05 -11.51
CA LYS A 25 -5.43 -11.93 -12.56
C LYS A 25 -4.95 -13.30 -12.03
N ASN A 26 -4.56 -13.35 -10.75
CA ASN A 26 -4.12 -14.56 -10.06
C ASN A 26 -5.23 -15.20 -9.20
N ASN A 27 -6.51 -14.92 -9.52
CA ASN A 27 -7.71 -15.48 -8.91
C ASN A 27 -7.81 -15.22 -7.38
N CYS A 28 -7.36 -14.05 -6.92
CA CYS A 28 -7.55 -13.59 -5.56
C CYS A 28 -8.85 -12.78 -5.47
N ASN A 29 -9.72 -13.06 -4.50
CA ASN A 29 -10.85 -12.23 -4.17
C ASN A 29 -10.34 -10.93 -3.52
N LEU A 30 -11.00 -9.80 -3.80
CA LEU A 30 -10.50 -8.49 -3.41
C LEU A 30 -11.47 -7.74 -2.53
N ILE A 31 -10.92 -7.06 -1.54
CA ILE A 31 -11.59 -6.00 -0.79
C ILE A 31 -10.84 -4.70 -1.10
N ILE A 32 -11.45 -3.84 -1.89
CA ILE A 32 -10.88 -2.57 -2.33
C ILE A 32 -11.41 -1.47 -1.43
N CYS A 33 -10.57 -1.03 -0.48
CA CYS A 33 -10.87 0.12 0.36
C CYS A 33 -10.48 1.42 -0.37
N TYR A 34 -11.36 2.41 -0.37
CA TYR A 34 -11.13 3.73 -0.95
C TYR A 34 -11.72 4.84 -0.06
N ASN A 35 -11.17 6.05 -0.11
CA ASN A 35 -11.74 7.21 0.56
C ASN A 35 -12.58 8.07 -0.41
N THR A 36 -11.96 8.64 -1.45
CA THR A 36 -12.60 9.61 -2.37
C THR A 36 -12.88 9.04 -3.76
N SER A 37 -12.26 7.92 -4.15
CA SER A 37 -12.28 7.38 -5.52
C SER A 37 -13.48 6.46 -5.80
N SER A 38 -14.70 6.83 -5.39
CA SER A 38 -15.89 5.98 -5.49
C SER A 38 -16.18 5.48 -6.92
N ASN A 39 -16.15 6.37 -7.92
CA ASN A 39 -16.40 5.99 -9.31
C ASN A 39 -15.31 5.07 -9.86
N LYS A 40 -14.03 5.34 -9.56
CA LYS A 40 -12.91 4.48 -9.97
C LYS A 40 -13.05 3.08 -9.33
N ALA A 41 -13.43 3.00 -8.06
CA ALA A 41 -13.64 1.74 -7.36
C ALA A 41 -14.80 0.91 -7.96
N LYS A 42 -15.93 1.56 -8.31
CA LYS A 42 -17.05 0.88 -8.94
C LYS A 42 -16.71 0.33 -10.32
N VAL A 43 -16.09 1.13 -11.18
CA VAL A 43 -15.65 0.72 -12.52
C VAL A 43 -14.63 -0.43 -12.43
N LEU A 44 -13.66 -0.32 -11.52
CA LEU A 44 -12.67 -1.37 -11.32
C LEU A 44 -13.30 -2.69 -10.85
N LYS A 45 -14.27 -2.64 -9.92
CA LYS A 45 -15.01 -3.84 -9.50
C LYS A 45 -15.66 -4.53 -10.68
N GLU A 46 -16.45 -3.80 -11.48
CA GLU A 46 -17.15 -4.34 -12.65
C GLU A 46 -16.16 -4.94 -13.68
N GLU A 47 -15.05 -4.26 -13.94
CA GLU A 47 -13.99 -4.76 -14.83
C GLU A 47 -13.39 -6.08 -14.33
N LEU A 48 -13.02 -6.15 -13.04
CA LEU A 48 -12.31 -7.30 -12.50
C LEU A 48 -13.24 -8.52 -12.36
N GLU A 49 -14.49 -8.33 -11.91
CA GLU A 49 -15.47 -9.42 -11.81
C GLU A 49 -15.85 -9.97 -13.21
N ASN A 50 -16.00 -9.10 -14.21
CA ASN A 50 -16.28 -9.53 -15.58
C ASN A 50 -15.13 -10.27 -16.25
N ARG A 51 -13.89 -9.90 -15.91
CA ARG A 51 -12.69 -10.45 -16.56
C ARG A 51 -12.15 -11.69 -15.87
N TYR A 52 -12.32 -11.75 -14.55
CA TYR A 52 -11.80 -12.83 -13.72
C TYR A 52 -12.95 -13.38 -12.87
N ASN A 53 -12.97 -14.67 -12.66
CA ASN A 53 -14.02 -15.31 -11.85
C ASN A 53 -13.70 -15.16 -10.35
N ILE A 54 -13.79 -13.92 -9.84
CA ILE A 54 -13.48 -13.53 -8.45
C ILE A 54 -14.60 -12.67 -7.86
N ASN A 55 -14.67 -12.59 -6.54
CA ASN A 55 -15.53 -11.64 -5.82
C ASN A 55 -14.74 -10.36 -5.52
N VAL A 56 -15.33 -9.21 -5.81
CA VAL A 56 -14.75 -7.90 -5.47
C VAL A 56 -15.72 -7.11 -4.59
N LEU A 57 -15.30 -6.82 -3.37
CA LEU A 57 -16.01 -5.92 -2.45
C LEU A 57 -15.33 -4.55 -2.47
N THR A 58 -16.10 -3.49 -2.67
CA THR A 58 -15.59 -2.12 -2.57
C THR A 58 -16.16 -1.45 -1.32
N ILE A 59 -15.29 -0.86 -0.48
CA ILE A 59 -15.69 -0.24 0.78
C ILE A 59 -15.13 1.18 0.85
N LYS A 60 -16.00 2.17 1.08
CA LYS A 60 -15.56 3.52 1.43
C LYS A 60 -15.09 3.51 2.88
N CYS A 61 -13.86 3.98 3.12
CA CYS A 61 -13.30 4.12 4.45
C CYS A 61 -12.14 5.12 4.43
N ASP A 62 -12.23 6.15 5.24
CA ASP A 62 -11.08 6.98 5.61
C ASP A 62 -10.31 6.25 6.72
N ILE A 63 -9.12 5.77 6.39
CA ILE A 63 -8.31 4.99 7.35
C ILE A 63 -7.75 5.84 8.50
N SER A 64 -7.86 7.17 8.45
CA SER A 64 -7.57 8.02 9.61
C SER A 64 -8.71 8.05 10.64
N ASN A 65 -9.87 7.49 10.31
CA ASN A 65 -11.05 7.41 11.18
C ASN A 65 -11.26 5.97 11.69
N GLU A 66 -11.01 5.77 13.00
CA GLU A 66 -11.12 4.46 13.62
C GLU A 66 -12.55 3.88 13.57
N GLU A 67 -13.58 4.72 13.61
CA GLU A 67 -14.97 4.27 13.51
C GLU A 67 -15.27 3.72 12.10
N GLU A 68 -14.78 4.39 11.05
CA GLU A 68 -14.92 3.91 9.68
C GLU A 68 -14.16 2.59 9.47
N ILE A 69 -12.97 2.43 10.07
CA ILE A 69 -12.24 1.16 10.07
C ILE A 69 -13.04 0.05 10.76
N ASN A 70 -13.62 0.33 11.94
CA ASN A 70 -14.45 -0.66 12.64
C ASN A 70 -15.68 -1.07 11.81
N ASN A 71 -16.31 -0.12 11.11
CA ASN A 71 -17.42 -0.41 10.20
C ASN A 71 -16.98 -1.22 8.99
N MET A 72 -15.81 -0.89 8.40
CA MET A 72 -15.20 -1.68 7.31
C MET A 72 -14.99 -3.13 7.74
N VAL A 73 -14.44 -3.37 8.93
CA VAL A 73 -14.22 -4.73 9.46
C VAL A 73 -15.52 -5.51 9.64
N LYS A 74 -16.61 -4.86 10.09
CA LYS A 74 -17.93 -5.51 10.16
C LYS A 74 -18.41 -5.97 8.80
N VAL A 75 -18.36 -5.07 7.78
CA VAL A 75 -18.77 -5.39 6.41
C VAL A 75 -17.93 -6.54 5.82
N ILE A 76 -16.63 -6.57 6.14
CA ILE A 76 -15.73 -7.64 5.72
C ILE A 76 -16.15 -8.98 6.34
N ASN A 77 -16.40 -9.01 7.65
CA ASN A 77 -16.82 -10.23 8.35
C ASN A 77 -18.18 -10.78 7.88
N ASP A 78 -19.07 -9.88 7.41
CA ASP A 78 -20.37 -10.29 6.84
C ASP A 78 -20.23 -10.83 5.40
N SER A 79 -19.09 -10.57 4.72
CA SER A 79 -18.89 -10.89 3.30
C SER A 79 -17.89 -12.01 3.06
N PHE A 80 -16.94 -12.22 3.97
CA PHE A 80 -15.86 -13.20 3.83
C PHE A 80 -15.58 -13.88 5.18
N ASP A 81 -15.37 -15.19 5.14
CA ASP A 81 -15.06 -15.99 6.34
C ASP A 81 -13.65 -15.72 6.89
N HIS A 82 -12.74 -15.24 6.03
CA HIS A 82 -11.34 -14.98 6.38
C HIS A 82 -10.71 -13.92 5.48
N ILE A 83 -9.58 -13.37 5.91
CA ILE A 83 -8.67 -12.57 5.10
C ILE A 83 -7.29 -13.22 5.14
N ASP A 84 -6.68 -13.40 3.97
CA ASP A 84 -5.35 -13.99 3.83
C ASP A 84 -4.26 -12.94 3.67
N TYR A 85 -4.58 -11.81 3.02
CA TYR A 85 -3.60 -10.80 2.64
C TYR A 85 -4.09 -9.39 2.95
N LEU A 86 -3.15 -8.54 3.36
CA LEU A 86 -3.36 -7.11 3.52
C LEU A 86 -2.28 -6.33 2.78
N VAL A 87 -2.69 -5.35 2.01
CA VAL A 87 -1.78 -4.34 1.44
C VAL A 87 -2.14 -2.97 2.00
N ASN A 88 -1.29 -2.44 2.87
CA ASN A 88 -1.38 -1.05 3.32
C ASN A 88 -0.73 -0.15 2.27
N ASN A 89 -1.55 0.32 1.32
CA ASN A 89 -1.09 1.17 0.22
C ASN A 89 -1.61 2.61 0.33
N ALA A 90 -2.75 2.85 0.99
CA ALA A 90 -3.30 4.20 1.13
C ALA A 90 -2.30 5.12 1.85
N ALA A 91 -2.01 6.24 1.22
CA ALA A 91 -1.16 7.30 1.77
C ALA A 91 -1.52 8.64 1.14
N ILE A 92 -1.14 9.70 1.81
CA ILE A 92 -1.15 11.07 1.31
C ILE A 92 0.25 11.66 1.37
N CYS A 93 0.56 12.55 0.45
CA CYS A 93 1.70 13.45 0.47
C CYS A 93 1.16 14.87 0.33
N ILE A 94 1.60 15.78 1.20
CA ILE A 94 1.21 17.19 1.17
C ILE A 94 2.49 17.98 0.95
N ASP A 95 2.84 18.19 -0.32
CA ASP A 95 4.04 18.95 -0.65
C ASP A 95 3.85 20.44 -0.34
N SER A 96 4.82 21.02 0.32
CA SER A 96 4.90 22.45 0.58
C SER A 96 6.33 22.87 0.89
N LEU A 97 6.66 24.14 0.70
CA LEU A 97 7.94 24.66 1.13
C LEU A 97 8.10 24.47 2.64
N TYR A 98 9.35 24.35 3.10
CA TYR A 98 9.65 24.12 4.52
C TYR A 98 9.00 25.17 5.43
N ASP A 99 9.07 26.45 5.07
CA ASP A 99 8.52 27.55 5.85
C ASP A 99 6.97 27.55 5.91
N ASP A 100 6.32 26.91 4.92
CA ASP A 100 4.85 26.79 4.85
C ASP A 100 4.34 25.49 5.48
N LYS A 101 5.23 24.58 5.89
CA LYS A 101 4.86 23.31 6.51
C LYS A 101 4.31 23.53 7.92
N THR A 102 3.04 23.24 8.10
CA THR A 102 2.35 23.44 9.38
C THR A 102 2.26 22.15 10.21
N LYS A 103 2.04 22.31 11.52
CA LYS A 103 1.68 21.18 12.40
C LYS A 103 0.47 20.40 11.87
N ALA A 104 -0.53 21.11 11.32
CA ALA A 104 -1.75 20.48 10.80
C ALA A 104 -1.44 19.56 9.61
N ASN A 105 -0.62 20.00 8.65
CA ASN A 105 -0.16 19.20 7.52
C ASN A 105 0.60 17.96 8.01
N PHE A 106 1.56 18.17 8.91
CA PHE A 106 2.39 17.10 9.46
C PHE A 106 1.55 16.03 10.15
N MET A 107 0.64 16.45 11.05
CA MET A 107 -0.25 15.54 11.77
C MET A 107 -1.21 14.81 10.83
N LYS A 108 -1.77 15.49 9.82
CA LYS A 108 -2.66 14.85 8.84
C LYS A 108 -1.95 13.74 8.07
N THR A 109 -0.71 13.97 7.66
CA THR A 109 0.11 12.95 6.98
C THR A 109 0.38 11.76 7.91
N LEU A 110 0.74 11.98 9.17
CA LEU A 110 0.94 10.91 10.15
C LEU A 110 -0.35 10.15 10.48
N GLU A 111 -1.47 10.85 10.63
CA GLU A 111 -2.77 10.23 10.90
C GLU A 111 -3.16 9.22 9.81
N VAL A 112 -3.04 9.61 8.55
CA VAL A 112 -3.38 8.74 7.44
C VAL A 112 -2.31 7.65 7.25
N ASN A 113 -1.06 8.05 7.05
CA ASN A 113 -0.02 7.13 6.58
C ASN A 113 0.43 6.15 7.67
N VAL A 114 0.47 6.58 8.93
CA VAL A 114 1.02 5.78 10.04
C VAL A 114 -0.08 5.22 10.92
N VAL A 115 -0.89 6.10 11.52
CA VAL A 115 -1.93 5.66 12.47
C VAL A 115 -2.98 4.81 11.76
N GLY A 116 -3.45 5.25 10.58
CA GLY A 116 -4.41 4.51 9.77
C GLY A 116 -3.87 3.13 9.36
N SER A 117 -2.64 3.06 8.86
CA SER A 117 -2.00 1.78 8.52
C SER A 117 -1.83 0.86 9.73
N PHE A 118 -1.50 1.41 10.90
CA PHE A 118 -1.44 0.67 12.17
C PHE A 118 -2.80 0.11 12.57
N LEU A 119 -3.85 0.93 12.56
CA LEU A 119 -5.20 0.52 12.97
C LEU A 119 -5.76 -0.56 12.04
N VAL A 120 -5.59 -0.41 10.73
CA VAL A 120 -5.98 -1.45 9.76
C VAL A 120 -5.19 -2.72 9.98
N SER A 121 -3.85 -2.62 10.13
CA SER A 121 -2.98 -3.78 10.38
C SER A 121 -3.35 -4.51 11.67
N LYS A 122 -3.67 -3.78 12.73
CA LYS A 122 -4.10 -4.37 14.00
C LYS A 122 -5.38 -5.19 13.82
N LYS A 123 -6.42 -4.61 13.24
CA LYS A 123 -7.72 -5.30 13.07
C LYS A 123 -7.61 -6.52 12.15
N ILE A 124 -6.95 -6.38 11.02
CA ILE A 124 -6.84 -7.44 10.02
C ILE A 124 -5.77 -8.47 10.41
N GLY A 125 -4.65 -8.02 10.97
CA GLY A 125 -3.59 -8.89 11.47
C GLY A 125 -4.06 -9.80 12.61
N ASP A 126 -4.89 -9.27 13.55
CA ASP A 126 -5.50 -10.07 14.60
C ASP A 126 -6.40 -11.18 14.04
N MET A 127 -7.16 -10.90 12.95
CA MET A 127 -7.96 -11.91 12.26
C MET A 127 -7.07 -12.98 11.61
N MET A 128 -6.02 -12.57 10.89
CA MET A 128 -5.05 -13.48 10.29
C MET A 128 -4.33 -14.33 11.33
N TYR A 129 -3.89 -13.72 12.43
CA TYR A 129 -3.21 -14.42 13.52
C TYR A 129 -4.10 -15.50 14.16
N LYS A 130 -5.37 -15.18 14.39
CA LYS A 130 -6.37 -16.14 14.88
C LYS A 130 -6.57 -17.31 13.93
N ASN A 131 -6.53 -17.04 12.61
CA ASN A 131 -6.63 -18.06 11.57
C ASN A 131 -5.30 -18.79 11.30
N LYS A 132 -4.20 -18.39 11.97
CA LYS A 132 -2.85 -18.96 11.85
C LYS A 132 -2.28 -18.91 10.42
N TYR A 133 -2.67 -17.93 9.65
CA TYR A 133 -2.20 -17.72 8.29
C TYR A 133 -2.40 -16.27 7.86
N GLY A 134 -1.40 -15.70 7.18
CA GLY A 134 -1.53 -14.40 6.55
C GLY A 134 -0.21 -13.82 6.02
N SER A 135 -0.34 -12.78 5.19
CA SER A 135 0.78 -11.95 4.77
C SER A 135 0.34 -10.49 4.65
N ILE A 136 1.11 -9.60 5.25
CA ILE A 136 0.90 -8.14 5.21
C ILE A 136 2.06 -7.52 4.43
N VAL A 137 1.74 -6.66 3.46
CA VAL A 137 2.71 -5.84 2.75
C VAL A 137 2.37 -4.37 2.95
N ASN A 138 3.32 -3.64 3.53
CA ASN A 138 3.23 -2.20 3.70
C ASN A 138 3.92 -1.50 2.52
N ILE A 139 3.28 -0.49 1.92
CA ILE A 139 3.92 0.36 0.92
C ILE A 139 4.64 1.50 1.63
N SER A 140 5.96 1.38 1.72
CA SER A 140 6.89 2.39 2.22
C SER A 140 7.32 3.32 1.07
N SER A 141 8.53 3.83 1.12
CA SER A 141 9.22 4.61 0.10
C SER A 141 10.72 4.58 0.36
N THR A 142 11.54 4.80 -0.66
CA THR A 142 12.97 5.09 -0.47
C THR A 142 13.19 6.33 0.39
N ASN A 143 12.23 7.27 0.41
CA ASN A 143 12.21 8.43 1.31
C ASN A 143 12.19 8.06 2.81
N GLY A 144 11.67 6.90 3.15
CA GLY A 144 11.71 6.37 4.52
C GLY A 144 13.02 5.67 4.88
N ILE A 145 14.00 5.59 3.97
CA ILE A 145 15.26 4.86 4.15
C ILE A 145 16.47 5.78 3.99
N ASP A 146 16.75 6.25 2.79
CA ASP A 146 17.99 6.94 2.43
C ASP A 146 17.81 8.03 1.35
N LYS A 147 16.59 8.38 1.00
CA LYS A 147 16.25 9.52 0.15
C LYS A 147 15.46 10.55 0.96
N TYR A 148 15.64 11.81 0.61
CA TYR A 148 15.03 12.93 1.33
C TYR A 148 14.54 13.95 0.32
N PHE A 149 13.27 14.38 0.50
CA PHE A 149 12.70 15.42 -0.32
C PHE A 149 12.18 16.56 0.55
N PRO A 150 12.84 17.73 0.58
CA PRO A 150 12.53 18.81 1.54
C PRO A 150 11.08 19.26 1.56
N MET A 151 10.36 19.18 0.43
CA MET A 151 8.95 19.57 0.35
C MET A 151 8.01 18.55 0.99
N SER A 152 8.45 17.31 1.22
CA SER A 152 7.65 16.21 1.76
C SER A 152 8.17 15.66 3.09
N ILE A 153 8.76 16.50 3.93
CA ILE A 153 9.40 16.11 5.19
C ILE A 153 8.48 15.27 6.13
N ASP A 154 7.20 15.56 6.15
CA ASP A 154 6.19 14.80 6.89
C ASP A 154 5.90 13.43 6.25
N TYR A 155 5.91 13.36 4.92
CA TYR A 155 5.79 12.10 4.20
C TYR A 155 7.02 11.21 4.44
N ASP A 156 8.23 11.75 4.31
CA ASP A 156 9.48 11.04 4.58
C ASP A 156 9.49 10.46 5.99
N ALA A 157 9.15 11.28 7.00
CA ALA A 157 9.00 10.84 8.38
C ALA A 157 7.94 9.73 8.52
N SER A 158 6.79 9.85 7.82
CA SER A 158 5.75 8.83 7.84
C SER A 158 6.22 7.50 7.26
N LYS A 159 7.00 7.51 6.17
CA LYS A 159 7.51 6.30 5.53
C LYS A 159 8.63 5.63 6.34
N ALA A 160 9.44 6.40 7.06
CA ALA A 160 10.36 5.85 8.06
C ALA A 160 9.59 5.17 9.22
N ALA A 161 8.48 5.77 9.67
CA ALA A 161 7.61 5.17 10.68
C ALA A 161 6.96 3.86 10.18
N ILE A 162 6.57 3.77 8.89
CA ILE A 162 6.07 2.53 8.28
C ILE A 162 7.12 1.41 8.30
N ASN A 163 8.39 1.73 8.09
CA ASN A 163 9.47 0.75 8.19
C ASN A 163 9.56 0.20 9.63
N SER A 164 9.54 1.07 10.64
CA SER A 164 9.52 0.66 12.05
C SER A 164 8.27 -0.16 12.39
N LEU A 165 7.09 0.27 11.91
CA LEU A 165 5.84 -0.45 12.10
C LEU A 165 5.90 -1.86 11.50
N THR A 166 6.50 -2.01 10.31
CA THR A 166 6.69 -3.31 9.66
C THR A 166 7.46 -4.28 10.57
N HIS A 167 8.56 -3.82 11.16
CA HIS A 167 9.37 -4.64 12.08
C HIS A 167 8.58 -5.07 13.33
N ASN A 168 7.84 -4.15 13.93
CA ASN A 168 7.04 -4.45 15.13
C ASN A 168 5.88 -5.41 14.84
N LEU A 169 5.16 -5.20 13.73
CA LEU A 169 4.08 -6.09 13.33
C LEU A 169 4.58 -7.50 12.94
N ALA A 170 5.77 -7.59 12.31
CA ALA A 170 6.38 -8.87 12.00
C ALA A 170 6.71 -9.68 13.26
N LEU A 171 7.15 -9.01 14.32
CA LEU A 171 7.39 -9.64 15.63
C LEU A 171 6.07 -10.05 16.29
N GLU A 172 5.08 -9.16 16.32
CA GLU A 172 3.78 -9.37 16.99
C GLU A 172 3.01 -10.55 16.40
N TYR A 173 2.99 -10.66 15.05
CA TYR A 173 2.18 -11.66 14.37
C TYR A 173 2.92 -12.96 14.02
N SER A 174 4.20 -13.07 14.38
CA SER A 174 4.94 -14.34 14.26
C SER A 174 4.36 -15.42 15.18
N PRO A 175 4.39 -16.72 14.79
CA PRO A 175 4.95 -17.26 13.55
C PRO A 175 3.93 -17.39 12.40
N TYR A 176 2.72 -16.87 12.53
CA TYR A 176 1.61 -17.21 11.63
C TYR A 176 1.43 -16.21 10.47
N VAL A 177 1.83 -14.96 10.66
CA VAL A 177 1.66 -13.91 9.65
C VAL A 177 3.00 -13.31 9.32
N ARG A 178 3.34 -13.26 8.03
CA ARG A 178 4.53 -12.54 7.55
C ARG A 178 4.19 -11.07 7.33
N VAL A 179 5.08 -10.18 7.73
CA VAL A 179 4.93 -8.75 7.50
C VAL A 179 6.20 -8.20 6.87
N ASN A 180 6.06 -7.63 5.67
CA ASN A 180 7.16 -7.04 4.93
C ASN A 180 6.74 -5.65 4.40
N ALA A 181 7.71 -4.87 3.93
CA ALA A 181 7.44 -3.64 3.22
C ALA A 181 8.12 -3.63 1.84
N VAL A 182 7.48 -2.97 0.89
CA VAL A 182 8.08 -2.55 -0.36
C VAL A 182 8.34 -1.06 -0.27
N ALA A 183 9.55 -0.62 -0.60
CA ALA A 183 9.98 0.77 -0.63
C ALA A 183 10.30 1.17 -2.08
N PRO A 184 9.30 1.67 -2.85
CA PRO A 184 9.51 2.12 -4.20
C PRO A 184 10.39 3.38 -4.25
N GLY A 185 11.12 3.56 -5.37
CA GLY A 185 11.58 4.86 -5.82
C GLY A 185 10.48 5.58 -6.61
N TRP A 186 10.87 6.31 -7.67
CA TRP A 186 9.93 6.97 -8.57
C TRP A 186 9.07 5.97 -9.35
N VAL A 187 7.75 6.16 -9.33
CA VAL A 187 6.77 5.29 -10.01
C VAL A 187 5.87 6.14 -10.92
N LYS A 188 5.70 5.76 -12.17
CA LYS A 188 4.86 6.44 -13.17
C LYS A 188 3.37 6.27 -12.87
N THR A 189 2.88 6.82 -11.76
CA THR A 189 1.44 6.90 -11.50
C THR A 189 0.84 8.18 -12.06
N GLU A 190 -0.47 8.16 -12.37
CA GLU A 190 -1.18 9.34 -12.86
C GLU A 190 -0.99 10.57 -11.93
N ASN A 191 -1.05 10.33 -10.62
CA ASN A 191 -0.90 11.39 -9.62
C ASN A 191 0.53 11.93 -9.55
N GLU A 192 1.53 11.05 -9.61
CA GLU A 192 2.96 11.43 -9.55
C GLU A 192 3.39 12.24 -10.77
N MET A 193 2.94 11.80 -11.95
CA MET A 193 3.37 12.42 -13.22
C MET A 193 2.66 13.72 -13.54
N LYS A 194 1.51 14.00 -12.89
CA LYS A 194 0.63 15.12 -13.26
C LYS A 194 1.27 16.49 -13.13
N ASP A 195 2.08 16.68 -12.09
CA ASP A 195 2.61 18.00 -11.70
C ASP A 195 4.13 18.09 -11.90
N LEU A 196 4.78 17.04 -12.47
CA LEU A 196 6.22 17.03 -12.71
C LEU A 196 6.57 17.65 -14.08
N ASP A 197 7.55 18.54 -14.07
CA ASP A 197 8.16 19.07 -15.28
C ASP A 197 9.01 18.00 -15.98
N ILE A 198 9.06 18.04 -17.32
CA ILE A 198 9.79 17.05 -18.12
C ILE A 198 11.31 17.08 -17.88
N ASP A 199 11.87 18.27 -17.69
CA ASP A 199 13.32 18.41 -17.44
C ASP A 199 13.66 17.88 -16.04
N TYR A 200 12.75 18.08 -15.07
CA TYR A 200 12.88 17.46 -13.74
C TYR A 200 12.81 15.93 -13.82
N ILE A 201 11.86 15.38 -14.58
CA ILE A 201 11.75 13.91 -14.78
C ILE A 201 13.07 13.37 -15.34
N HIS A 202 13.60 13.95 -16.41
CA HIS A 202 14.86 13.51 -17.01
C HIS A 202 16.02 13.61 -16.00
N SER A 203 16.08 14.68 -15.20
CA SER A 203 17.13 14.84 -14.18
C SER A 203 17.07 13.76 -13.09
N GLU A 204 15.86 13.31 -12.70
CA GLU A 204 15.69 12.23 -11.75
C GLU A 204 15.95 10.85 -12.37
N GLU A 205 15.52 10.64 -13.63
CA GLU A 205 15.83 9.40 -14.38
C GLU A 205 17.35 9.21 -14.53
N ASP A 206 18.11 10.28 -14.72
CA ASP A 206 19.58 10.22 -14.82
C ASP A 206 20.28 9.75 -13.54
N LYS A 207 19.64 9.91 -12.38
CA LYS A 207 20.16 9.41 -11.10
C LYS A 207 19.88 7.92 -10.88
N ILE A 208 18.95 7.36 -11.65
CA ILE A 208 18.57 5.94 -11.55
C ILE A 208 19.48 5.10 -12.43
N PHE A 209 19.99 3.97 -11.97
CA PHE A 209 20.90 3.14 -12.76
C PHE A 209 20.25 2.59 -14.01
N ILE A 210 18.95 2.20 -13.95
CA ILE A 210 18.20 1.72 -15.12
C ILE A 210 17.58 2.87 -15.95
N LYS A 211 17.88 4.14 -15.62
CA LYS A 211 17.59 5.36 -16.42
C LYS A 211 16.11 5.57 -16.75
N ARG A 212 15.22 5.17 -15.88
CA ARG A 212 13.78 5.43 -15.99
C ARG A 212 13.07 5.27 -14.66
N PHE A 213 11.90 5.89 -14.52
CA PHE A 213 10.97 5.58 -13.45
C PHE A 213 10.35 4.19 -13.64
N ALA A 214 9.94 3.56 -12.53
CA ALA A 214 9.26 2.29 -12.57
C ALA A 214 7.83 2.43 -13.13
N GLU A 215 7.40 1.44 -13.90
CA GLU A 215 5.98 1.27 -14.18
C GLU A 215 5.28 0.68 -12.93
N PRO A 216 4.05 1.11 -12.58
CA PRO A 216 3.36 0.64 -11.39
C PRO A 216 3.26 -0.89 -11.28
N ILE A 217 3.14 -1.58 -12.42
CA ILE A 217 3.11 -3.05 -12.47
C ILE A 217 4.42 -3.70 -11.99
N GLU A 218 5.56 -3.02 -12.10
CA GLU A 218 6.85 -3.57 -11.63
C GLU A 218 6.87 -3.65 -10.10
N ILE A 219 6.34 -2.62 -9.44
CA ILE A 219 6.18 -2.62 -7.97
C ILE A 219 5.09 -3.62 -7.55
N ALA A 220 3.96 -3.65 -8.25
CA ALA A 220 2.86 -4.56 -7.96
C ALA A 220 3.28 -6.04 -8.04
N LYS A 221 4.21 -6.41 -8.93
CA LYS A 221 4.79 -7.76 -9.00
C LYS A 221 5.57 -8.13 -7.74
N VAL A 222 6.32 -7.19 -7.16
CA VAL A 222 7.06 -7.43 -5.89
C VAL A 222 6.08 -7.59 -4.74
N VAL A 223 5.03 -6.77 -4.68
CA VAL A 223 3.96 -6.92 -3.69
C VAL A 223 3.29 -8.30 -3.82
N TYR A 224 2.92 -8.71 -5.04
CA TYR A 224 2.35 -10.02 -5.30
C TYR A 224 3.27 -11.16 -4.83
N PHE A 225 4.57 -11.09 -5.14
CA PHE A 225 5.57 -12.06 -4.70
C PHE A 225 5.62 -12.14 -3.17
N LEU A 226 5.65 -11.01 -2.46
CA LEU A 226 5.71 -10.98 -0.99
C LEU A 226 4.43 -11.49 -0.32
N LEU A 227 3.28 -11.40 -0.97
CA LEU A 227 2.04 -11.99 -0.48
C LEU A 227 1.99 -13.51 -0.72
N SER A 228 2.64 -14.01 -1.77
CA SER A 228 2.59 -15.42 -2.19
C SER A 228 3.44 -16.35 -1.31
N ASP A 229 3.23 -17.65 -1.47
CA ASP A 229 4.01 -18.69 -0.78
C ASP A 229 5.46 -18.78 -1.32
N ASP A 230 5.75 -18.22 -2.50
CA ASP A 230 7.11 -18.14 -3.06
C ASP A 230 8.05 -17.31 -2.15
N SER A 231 7.50 -16.46 -1.29
CA SER A 231 8.24 -15.67 -0.30
C SER A 231 8.06 -16.20 1.14
N SER A 232 7.75 -17.48 1.31
CA SER A 232 7.41 -18.08 2.61
C SER A 232 8.49 -17.93 3.70
N TYR A 233 9.75 -17.72 3.31
CA TYR A 233 10.86 -17.48 4.25
C TYR A 233 11.30 -16.00 4.33
N ILE A 234 10.53 -15.09 3.68
CA ILE A 234 10.75 -13.64 3.75
C ILE A 234 9.77 -13.04 4.75
N ASN A 235 10.29 -12.59 5.88
CA ASN A 235 9.55 -11.91 6.94
C ASN A 235 10.40 -10.77 7.50
N ASN A 236 9.78 -9.67 7.92
CA ASN A 236 10.47 -8.56 8.56
C ASN A 236 11.48 -7.83 7.63
N GLN A 237 11.20 -7.77 6.32
CA GLN A 237 12.09 -7.13 5.35
C GLN A 237 11.48 -5.85 4.78
N ILE A 238 12.36 -4.87 4.53
CA ILE A 238 12.04 -3.65 3.77
C ILE A 238 12.77 -3.77 2.43
N ILE A 239 12.03 -4.02 1.36
CA ILE A 239 12.61 -4.27 0.04
C ILE A 239 12.56 -2.98 -0.79
N LYS A 240 13.72 -2.41 -1.09
CA LYS A 240 13.86 -1.30 -2.03
C LYS A 240 13.60 -1.77 -3.45
N VAL A 241 12.73 -1.05 -4.17
CA VAL A 241 12.42 -1.29 -5.58
C VAL A 241 12.51 0.05 -6.32
N ASP A 242 13.71 0.48 -6.61
CA ASP A 242 14.04 1.85 -7.03
C ASP A 242 14.91 1.92 -8.32
N GLY A 243 15.18 0.77 -8.94
CA GLY A 243 16.03 0.71 -10.15
C GLY A 243 17.51 0.97 -9.89
N GLY A 244 17.92 1.04 -8.61
CA GLY A 244 19.24 1.50 -8.18
C GLY A 244 19.38 3.02 -8.30
N VAL A 245 19.69 3.69 -7.20
CA VAL A 245 19.89 5.16 -7.18
C VAL A 245 21.22 5.48 -6.51
N TYR A 246 21.96 6.49 -7.07
CA TYR A 246 23.21 6.98 -6.50
C TYR A 246 22.99 7.61 -5.13
#